data_75fedd3fa5bf1099df7b94fa59143cc3
#
_entry.id   75fedd3fa5bf1099df7b94fa59143cc3
#
_cell.length_a   1.000
_cell.length_b   1.000
_cell.length_c   1.000
_cell.angle_alpha   90.00
_cell.angle_beta   90.00
_cell.angle_gamma   90.00
#
_symmetry.space_group_name_H-M   'P 1'
#
loop_
_entity.id
_entity.type
_entity.pdbx_description
1 polymer ?
#
loop_
_entity_poly.entity_id
_entity_poly.type
_entity_poly.pdbx_seq_one_letter_code
_entity_poly.pdbx_strand_id
1 'polypeptide(L)'
;MAIPKHIKDNISMPVIGAPLFLISGPDLVIAQCKAGIIGSFPALNARPQHVLEEWIIRIKTELAEYQEQNPDAKVAPFAVNQICHGSNDRLMQDMETCVKHEVPIIITSLRPPAEVVEAAHSYGGLVFHDVISVRHAKKAAE
;
A
#
# COMPACT_ATOMS: atom_id res chain seq x y z
N MET A 1 7.40 3.37 -17.91
CA MET A 1 6.34 4.03 -17.09
C MET A 1 7.02 4.92 -16.07
N ALA A 2 6.62 6.19 -15.95
CA ALA A 2 7.21 7.11 -14.97
C ALA A 2 6.41 7.03 -13.66
N ILE A 3 7.09 7.26 -12.52
CA ILE A 3 6.40 7.40 -11.23
C ILE A 3 5.42 8.59 -11.33
N PRO A 4 4.14 8.42 -10.98
CA PRO A 4 3.16 9.50 -11.01
C PRO A 4 3.65 10.73 -10.23
N LYS A 5 3.36 11.93 -10.74
CA LYS A 5 3.87 13.18 -10.17
C LYS A 5 3.52 13.33 -8.69
N HIS A 6 2.27 13.02 -8.31
CA HIS A 6 1.81 13.13 -6.92
C HIS A 6 2.56 12.19 -5.95
N ILE A 7 3.08 11.06 -6.43
CA ILE A 7 3.97 10.21 -5.63
C ILE A 7 5.37 10.83 -5.58
N LYS A 8 5.92 11.19 -6.75
CA LYS A 8 7.29 11.72 -6.88
C LYS A 8 7.52 12.97 -6.03
N ASP A 9 6.53 13.84 -5.96
CA ASP A 9 6.64 15.10 -5.22
C ASP A 9 6.66 14.88 -3.69
N ASN A 10 6.07 13.78 -3.21
CA ASN A 10 5.92 13.45 -1.79
C ASN A 10 6.93 12.42 -1.24
N ILE A 11 7.86 11.96 -2.07
CA ILE A 11 8.91 11.04 -1.62
C ILE A 11 10.27 11.73 -1.62
N SER A 12 11.11 11.40 -0.64
CA SER A 12 12.50 11.86 -0.58
C SER A 12 13.41 11.04 -1.47
N MET A 13 13.10 9.75 -1.61
CA MET A 13 13.80 8.81 -2.49
C MET A 13 12.82 7.73 -2.99
N PRO A 14 13.04 7.17 -4.18
CA PRO A 14 12.16 6.16 -4.76
C PRO A 14 12.38 4.77 -4.12
N VAL A 15 12.07 4.66 -2.85
CA VAL A 15 12.22 3.44 -2.04
C VAL A 15 10.88 3.09 -1.40
N ILE A 16 10.59 1.80 -1.34
CA ILE A 16 9.46 1.24 -0.61
C ILE A 16 10.01 0.39 0.54
N GLY A 17 9.57 0.67 1.77
CA GLY A 17 9.78 -0.23 2.89
C GLY A 17 9.00 -1.52 2.66
N ALA A 18 9.69 -2.66 2.56
CA ALA A 18 9.07 -3.93 2.25
C ALA A 18 8.00 -4.33 3.27
N PRO A 19 6.86 -4.92 2.81
CA PRO A 19 5.83 -5.42 3.70
C PRO A 19 6.29 -6.72 4.37
N LEU A 20 6.74 -6.64 5.62
CA LEU A 20 7.29 -7.76 6.36
C LEU A 20 6.21 -8.43 7.23
N PHE A 21 6.05 -9.74 7.07
CA PHE A 21 5.10 -10.52 7.87
C PHE A 21 5.43 -10.40 9.36
N LEU A 22 4.41 -10.18 10.17
CA LEU A 22 4.42 -9.93 11.61
C LEU A 22 5.15 -8.66 12.07
N ILE A 23 6.11 -8.12 11.28
CA ILE A 23 6.95 -6.99 11.69
C ILE A 23 6.34 -5.66 11.27
N SER A 24 5.88 -5.57 10.02
CA SER A 24 5.32 -4.32 9.51
C SER A 24 3.94 -4.06 10.08
N GLY A 25 3.82 -2.97 10.79
CA GLY A 25 2.57 -2.45 11.37
C GLY A 25 2.53 -0.93 11.29
N PRO A 26 1.50 -0.29 11.85
CA PRO A 26 1.29 1.16 11.73
C PRO A 26 2.50 2.00 12.16
N ASP A 27 3.14 1.66 13.28
CA ASP A 27 4.28 2.43 13.79
C ASP A 27 5.42 2.51 12.79
N LEU A 28 5.79 1.36 12.19
CA LEU A 28 6.85 1.30 11.19
C LEU A 28 6.45 2.05 9.92
N VAL A 29 5.24 1.83 9.43
CA VAL A 29 4.72 2.48 8.22
C VAL A 29 4.68 4.00 8.39
N ILE A 30 4.17 4.51 9.50
CA ILE A 30 4.10 5.94 9.82
C ILE A 30 5.51 6.53 9.87
N ALA A 31 6.46 5.88 10.54
CA ALA A 31 7.84 6.33 10.61
C ALA A 31 8.49 6.42 9.21
N GLN A 32 8.28 5.41 8.37
CA GLN A 32 8.77 5.38 7.00
C GLN A 32 8.17 6.50 6.15
N CYS A 33 6.84 6.70 6.20
CA CYS A 33 6.16 7.75 5.45
C CYS A 33 6.60 9.16 5.89
N LYS A 34 6.75 9.39 7.19
CA LYS A 34 7.29 10.66 7.73
C LYS A 34 8.73 10.92 7.30
N ALA A 35 9.52 9.88 7.06
CA ALA A 35 10.88 9.99 6.51
C ALA A 35 10.91 10.18 4.98
N GLY A 36 9.75 10.25 4.31
CA GLY A 36 9.64 10.40 2.86
C GLY A 36 9.89 9.12 2.07
N ILE A 37 9.72 7.96 2.70
CA ILE A 37 9.82 6.63 2.09
C ILE A 37 8.44 5.98 2.12
N ILE A 38 8.02 5.36 1.02
CA ILE A 38 6.74 4.64 0.97
C ILE A 38 6.78 3.50 2.00
N GLY A 39 6.00 3.64 3.08
CA GLY A 39 5.85 2.60 4.09
C GLY A 39 4.82 1.56 3.64
N SER A 40 5.02 0.29 3.95
CA SER A 40 4.06 -0.75 3.61
C SER A 40 3.90 -1.83 4.68
N PHE A 41 2.72 -2.46 4.69
CA PHE A 41 2.44 -3.60 5.56
C PHE A 41 1.53 -4.61 4.86
N PRO A 42 1.63 -5.92 5.19
CA PRO A 42 0.68 -6.92 4.71
C PRO A 42 -0.68 -6.75 5.39
N ALA A 43 -1.78 -6.75 4.61
CA ALA A 43 -3.13 -6.75 5.18
C ALA A 43 -3.33 -7.88 6.19
N LEU A 44 -2.72 -9.04 5.93
CA LEU A 44 -2.78 -10.22 6.81
C LEU A 44 -2.08 -10.04 8.17
N ASN A 45 -1.30 -8.98 8.39
CA ASN A 45 -0.76 -8.66 9.71
C ASN A 45 -1.82 -8.08 10.65
N ALA A 46 -2.81 -7.39 10.11
CA ALA A 46 -3.94 -6.87 10.87
C ALA A 46 -4.90 -8.01 11.23
N ARG A 47 -4.94 -8.40 12.50
CA ARG A 47 -5.73 -9.53 13.01
C ARG A 47 -6.43 -9.16 14.31
N PRO A 48 -7.75 -9.45 14.41
CA PRO A 48 -8.64 -9.96 13.36
C PRO A 48 -8.86 -8.96 12.21
N GLN A 49 -9.64 -9.35 11.19
CA GLN A 49 -9.77 -8.60 9.93
C GLN A 49 -10.17 -7.12 10.11
N HIS A 50 -11.09 -6.81 11.00
CA HIS A 50 -11.54 -5.44 11.26
C HIS A 50 -10.42 -4.49 11.73
N VAL A 51 -9.33 -5.02 12.29
CA VAL A 51 -8.14 -4.24 12.69
C VAL A 51 -7.46 -3.59 11.49
N LEU A 52 -7.66 -4.12 10.27
CA LEU A 52 -7.13 -3.49 9.06
C LEU A 52 -7.67 -2.07 8.88
N GLU A 53 -8.96 -1.88 9.09
CA GLU A 53 -9.59 -0.57 9.01
C GLU A 53 -9.02 0.40 10.05
N GLU A 54 -8.88 -0.07 11.30
CA GLU A 54 -8.29 0.73 12.38
C GLU A 54 -6.87 1.18 12.06
N TRP A 55 -6.05 0.29 11.49
CA TRP A 55 -4.68 0.61 11.09
C TRP A 55 -4.63 1.64 9.96
N ILE A 56 -5.47 1.48 8.94
CA ILE A 56 -5.55 2.43 7.82
C ILE A 56 -5.96 3.82 8.32
N ILE A 57 -7.00 3.91 9.16
CA ILE A 57 -7.47 5.17 9.75
C ILE A 57 -6.35 5.82 10.56
N ARG A 58 -5.69 5.07 11.44
CA ARG A 58 -4.59 5.56 12.26
C ARG A 58 -3.44 6.12 11.39
N ILE A 59 -3.00 5.35 10.38
CA ILE A 59 -1.92 5.79 9.49
C ILE A 59 -2.31 7.10 8.79
N LYS A 60 -3.51 7.18 8.22
CA LYS A 60 -3.99 8.39 7.52
C LYS A 60 -4.04 9.58 8.45
N THR A 61 -4.58 9.42 9.65
CA THR A 61 -4.70 10.50 10.65
C THR A 61 -3.34 11.01 11.08
N GLU A 62 -2.44 10.13 11.50
CA GLU A 62 -1.11 10.54 11.98
C GLU A 62 -0.23 11.15 10.88
N LEU A 63 -0.38 10.71 9.62
CA LEU A 63 0.35 11.33 8.51
C LEU A 63 -0.22 12.70 8.14
N ALA A 64 -1.55 12.88 8.20
CA ALA A 64 -2.19 14.17 7.96
C ALA A 64 -1.80 15.20 9.05
N GLU A 65 -1.89 14.83 10.31
CA GLU A 65 -1.47 15.67 11.44
C GLU A 65 0.01 16.07 11.34
N TYR A 66 0.87 15.12 10.97
CA TYR A 66 2.30 15.40 10.77
C TYR A 66 2.54 16.37 9.61
N GLN A 67 1.81 16.22 8.50
CA GLN A 67 1.92 17.12 7.35
C GLN A 67 1.46 18.54 7.69
N GLU A 68 0.39 18.68 8.47
CA GLU A 68 -0.09 19.99 8.95
C GLU A 68 0.94 20.70 9.84
N GLN A 69 1.61 19.95 10.72
CA GLN A 69 2.66 20.48 11.61
C GLN A 69 3.98 20.75 10.88
N ASN A 70 4.20 20.11 9.72
CA ASN A 70 5.43 20.17 8.94
C ASN A 70 5.10 20.39 7.45
N PRO A 71 4.62 21.58 7.05
CA PRO A 71 4.14 21.83 5.68
C PRO A 71 5.17 21.57 4.58
N ASP A 72 6.46 21.77 4.88
CA ASP A 72 7.56 21.57 3.94
C ASP A 72 8.10 20.13 3.91
N ALA A 73 7.60 19.26 4.79
CA ALA A 73 8.03 17.86 4.84
C ALA A 73 7.46 17.09 3.65
N LYS A 74 8.28 16.19 3.10
CA LYS A 74 7.80 15.18 2.15
C LYS A 74 7.24 13.99 2.91
N VAL A 75 5.93 13.92 3.02
CA VAL A 75 5.24 12.79 3.62
C VAL A 75 4.83 11.82 2.52
N ALA A 76 5.50 10.67 2.48
CA ALA A 76 5.24 9.67 1.46
C ALA A 76 3.86 8.98 1.68
N PRO A 77 3.19 8.55 0.60
CA PRO A 77 2.01 7.72 0.72
C PRO A 77 2.39 6.33 1.28
N PHE A 78 1.42 5.66 1.90
CA PHE A 78 1.61 4.28 2.36
C PHE A 78 1.03 3.27 1.36
N ALA A 79 1.41 2.02 1.53
CA ALA A 79 0.93 0.90 0.73
C ALA A 79 0.42 -0.25 1.61
N VAL A 80 -0.59 -0.95 1.12
CA VAL A 80 -1.09 -2.20 1.71
C VAL A 80 -0.78 -3.36 0.77
N ASN A 81 -0.10 -4.38 1.30
CA ASN A 81 0.20 -5.58 0.51
C ASN A 81 -0.94 -6.59 0.63
N GLN A 82 -1.35 -7.11 -0.52
CA GLN A 82 -2.38 -8.13 -0.69
C GLN A 82 -1.75 -9.42 -1.23
N ILE A 83 -1.89 -10.50 -0.47
CA ILE A 83 -1.47 -11.83 -0.90
C ILE A 83 -2.56 -12.41 -1.80
N CYS A 84 -2.32 -12.43 -3.11
CA CYS A 84 -3.26 -12.89 -4.11
C CYS A 84 -3.12 -14.41 -4.33
N HIS A 85 -3.60 -15.18 -3.38
CA HIS A 85 -3.56 -16.65 -3.42
C HIS A 85 -4.89 -17.24 -2.96
N GLY A 86 -5.27 -18.40 -3.49
CA GLY A 86 -6.54 -19.05 -3.17
C GLY A 86 -6.72 -19.47 -1.70
N SER A 87 -5.64 -19.48 -0.91
CA SER A 87 -5.71 -19.69 0.55
C SER A 87 -5.99 -18.43 1.35
N ASN A 88 -5.99 -17.26 0.71
CA ASN A 88 -6.37 -16.01 1.36
C ASN A 88 -7.88 -15.77 1.19
N ASP A 89 -8.66 -16.28 2.12
CA ASP A 89 -10.11 -16.19 2.13
C ASP A 89 -10.64 -14.78 2.44
N ARG A 90 -9.81 -13.89 2.97
CA ARG A 90 -10.18 -12.52 3.30
C ARG A 90 -9.79 -11.47 2.25
N LEU A 91 -9.17 -11.89 1.12
CA LEU A 91 -8.61 -10.97 0.11
C LEU A 91 -9.61 -9.90 -0.33
N MET A 92 -10.82 -10.29 -0.73
CA MET A 92 -11.81 -9.34 -1.23
C MET A 92 -12.37 -8.44 -0.12
N GLN A 93 -12.56 -8.96 1.08
CA GLN A 93 -12.96 -8.16 2.24
C GLN A 93 -11.89 -7.13 2.62
N ASP A 94 -10.61 -7.50 2.58
CA ASP A 94 -9.51 -6.57 2.80
C ASP A 94 -9.45 -5.51 1.68
N MET A 95 -9.73 -5.88 0.43
CA MET A 95 -9.82 -4.94 -0.68
C MET A 95 -11.00 -3.98 -0.54
N GLU A 96 -12.17 -4.43 -0.11
CA GLU A 96 -13.31 -3.54 0.18
C GLU A 96 -12.92 -2.46 1.20
N THR A 97 -12.18 -2.85 2.25
CA THR A 97 -11.65 -1.91 3.23
C THR A 97 -10.66 -0.93 2.59
N CYS A 98 -9.76 -1.41 1.73
CA CYS A 98 -8.81 -0.56 1.02
C CYS A 98 -9.51 0.44 0.08
N VAL A 99 -10.53 0.01 -0.65
CA VAL A 99 -11.35 0.86 -1.53
C VAL A 99 -12.10 1.92 -0.73
N LYS A 100 -12.77 1.52 0.37
CA LYS A 100 -13.50 2.42 1.26
C LYS A 100 -12.63 3.59 1.76
N HIS A 101 -11.37 3.30 2.04
CA HIS A 101 -10.43 4.29 2.55
C HIS A 101 -9.48 4.85 1.48
N GLU A 102 -9.69 4.52 0.20
CA GLU A 102 -8.86 5.01 -0.92
C GLU A 102 -7.36 4.85 -0.63
N VAL A 103 -6.94 3.64 -0.28
CA VAL A 103 -5.53 3.35 0.02
C VAL A 103 -4.66 3.69 -1.21
N PRO A 104 -3.65 4.58 -1.09
CA PRO A 104 -2.96 5.13 -2.26
C PRO A 104 -2.28 4.10 -3.14
N ILE A 105 -1.71 3.06 -2.52
CA ILE A 105 -0.93 2.02 -3.21
C ILE A 105 -1.32 0.65 -2.69
N ILE A 106 -1.64 -0.25 -3.61
CA ILE A 106 -1.79 -1.68 -3.33
C ILE A 106 -0.59 -2.42 -3.89
N ILE A 107 0.06 -3.23 -3.07
CA ILE A 107 1.12 -4.14 -3.52
C ILE A 107 0.52 -5.54 -3.63
N THR A 108 0.51 -6.12 -4.83
CA THR A 108 0.01 -7.48 -5.03
C THR A 108 1.16 -8.46 -5.13
N SER A 109 1.05 -9.57 -4.39
CA SER A 109 2.04 -10.65 -4.37
C SER A 109 1.44 -11.94 -4.89
N LEU A 110 2.24 -12.78 -5.54
CA LEU A 110 1.95 -14.09 -6.14
C LEU A 110 1.19 -13.99 -7.46
N ARG A 111 -0.08 -13.65 -7.47
CA ARG A 111 -0.89 -13.49 -8.68
C ARG A 111 -1.52 -12.11 -8.69
N PRO A 112 -1.46 -11.34 -9.77
CA PRO A 112 -2.25 -10.13 -9.93
C PRO A 112 -3.67 -10.52 -10.35
N PRO A 113 -4.65 -10.57 -9.46
CA PRO A 113 -6.03 -10.79 -9.87
C PRO A 113 -6.56 -9.49 -10.48
N ALA A 114 -7.22 -9.61 -11.63
CA ALA A 114 -7.84 -8.47 -12.31
C ALA A 114 -8.76 -7.68 -11.37
N GLU A 115 -9.52 -8.37 -10.54
CA GLU A 115 -10.44 -7.81 -9.55
C GLU A 115 -9.76 -6.83 -8.56
N VAL A 116 -8.54 -7.16 -8.09
CA VAL A 116 -7.78 -6.27 -7.20
C VAL A 116 -7.31 -5.02 -7.94
N VAL A 117 -6.88 -5.18 -9.20
CA VAL A 117 -6.44 -4.06 -10.05
C VAL A 117 -7.63 -3.14 -10.35
N GLU A 118 -8.76 -3.69 -10.77
CA GLU A 118 -9.98 -2.93 -11.03
C GLU A 118 -10.45 -2.18 -9.78
N ALA A 119 -10.46 -2.85 -8.62
CA ALA A 119 -10.84 -2.24 -7.36
C ALA A 119 -9.91 -1.07 -6.98
N ALA A 120 -8.60 -1.23 -7.09
CA ALA A 120 -7.64 -0.17 -6.81
C ALA A 120 -7.77 1.00 -7.80
N HIS A 121 -7.92 0.72 -9.08
CA HIS A 121 -8.06 1.75 -10.11
C HIS A 121 -9.39 2.50 -10.04
N SER A 122 -10.43 1.93 -9.44
CA SER A 122 -11.76 2.56 -9.33
C SER A 122 -11.74 3.90 -8.59
N TYR A 123 -10.79 4.10 -7.68
CA TYR A 123 -10.60 5.36 -6.94
C TYR A 123 -9.27 6.08 -7.27
N GLY A 124 -8.55 5.62 -8.31
CA GLY A 124 -7.27 6.22 -8.72
C GLY A 124 -6.06 5.73 -7.94
N GLY A 125 -6.19 4.66 -7.15
CA GLY A 125 -5.08 3.98 -6.48
C GLY A 125 -4.11 3.34 -7.48
N LEU A 126 -2.87 3.15 -7.05
CA LEU A 126 -1.83 2.49 -7.84
C LEU A 126 -1.67 1.03 -7.42
N VAL A 127 -1.35 0.18 -8.39
CA VAL A 127 -1.00 -1.22 -8.12
C VAL A 127 0.46 -1.46 -8.48
N PHE A 128 1.23 -1.95 -7.51
CA PHE A 128 2.57 -2.48 -7.70
C PHE A 128 2.51 -3.99 -7.55
N HIS A 129 3.20 -4.69 -8.44
CA HIS A 129 3.23 -6.15 -8.42
C HIS A 129 4.64 -6.68 -8.28
N ASP A 130 4.87 -7.54 -7.30
CA ASP A 130 6.13 -8.25 -7.18
C ASP A 130 6.18 -9.41 -8.18
N VAL A 131 7.29 -9.52 -8.91
CA VAL A 131 7.48 -10.52 -9.94
C VAL A 131 8.82 -11.23 -9.79
N ILE A 132 8.85 -12.52 -10.11
CA ILE A 132 10.04 -13.37 -9.95
C ILE A 132 10.78 -13.62 -11.26
N SER A 133 10.29 -13.10 -12.38
CA SER A 133 10.93 -13.31 -13.69
C SER A 133 10.54 -12.22 -14.69
N VAL A 134 11.37 -12.03 -15.72
CA VAL A 134 11.06 -11.11 -16.82
C VAL A 134 9.77 -11.50 -17.54
N ARG A 135 9.46 -12.79 -17.66
CA ARG A 135 8.21 -13.26 -18.27
C ARG A 135 6.99 -12.77 -17.44
N HIS A 136 7.07 -12.88 -16.11
CA HIS A 136 6.00 -12.40 -15.22
C HIS A 136 5.88 -10.87 -15.28
N ALA A 137 7.02 -10.16 -15.33
CA ALA A 137 7.00 -8.70 -15.44
C ALA A 137 6.30 -8.22 -16.73
N LYS A 138 6.60 -8.86 -17.87
CA LYS A 138 5.92 -8.53 -19.14
C LYS A 138 4.42 -8.74 -19.05
N LYS A 139 4.00 -9.90 -18.49
CA LYS A 139 2.57 -10.21 -18.34
C LYS A 139 1.85 -9.28 -17.36
N ALA A 140 2.52 -8.82 -16.31
CA ALA A 140 1.93 -7.90 -15.35
C ALA A 140 1.81 -6.47 -15.89
N ALA A 141 2.59 -6.12 -16.93
CA ALA A 141 2.56 -4.80 -17.56
C ALA A 141 1.53 -4.67 -18.70
N GLU A 142 0.96 -5.79 -19.16
CA GLU A 142 -0.15 -5.87 -20.14
C GLU A 142 -1.48 -5.47 -19.51
#